data_2a46db92dbf251817dff7aa275e981a0
#
_entry.id   2a46db92dbf251817dff7aa275e981a0
#
_cell.length_a   1.000
_cell.length_b   1.000
_cell.length_c   1.000
_cell.angle_alpha   90.00
_cell.angle_beta   90.00
_cell.angle_gamma   90.00
#
_symmetry.space_group_name_H-M   'P 1'
#
loop_
_entity.id
_entity.type
_entity.pdbx_description
1 polymer ?
#
loop_
_entity_poly.entity_id
_entity_poly.type
_entity_poly.pdbx_seq_one_letter_code
_entity_poly.pdbx_strand_id
1 'polypeptide(L)'
;SGACTGLLDGSRKTCRGESIDLLQRCDGKLAQLSAEIVSQAAAEGNSIATRAIGRACGALGWAIAQMITITSPDVIVIGGGVSLMGKELFLNPVRDEVIRYVFPPLIGSYEIVPAGLGELVVVHGALAISSAANIETKGLPSE
;
A
#
# COMPACT_ATOMS: atom_id res chain seq x y z
N SER A 1 14.82 40.20 -16.26
CA SER A 1 15.08 39.34 -15.09
C SER A 1 13.91 39.31 -14.09
N GLY A 2 12.70 39.03 -14.55
CA GLY A 2 11.50 39.08 -13.70
C GLY A 2 10.52 37.91 -13.86
N ALA A 3 10.84 36.90 -14.67
CA ALA A 3 9.87 35.87 -15.06
C ALA A 3 9.88 34.57 -14.24
N CYS A 4 10.87 34.36 -13.36
CA CYS A 4 10.99 33.10 -12.60
C CYS A 4 10.38 33.12 -11.20
N THR A 5 9.99 34.27 -10.65
CA THR A 5 9.51 34.41 -9.28
C THR A 5 8.01 34.06 -9.14
N GLY A 6 7.22 34.22 -10.19
CA GLY A 6 5.76 33.96 -10.17
C GLY A 6 5.37 32.47 -10.15
N LEU A 7 6.16 31.61 -10.80
CA LEU A 7 5.85 30.17 -10.86
C LEU A 7 6.08 29.45 -9.52
N LEU A 8 7.06 29.89 -8.72
CA LEU A 8 7.37 29.30 -7.42
C LEU A 8 6.38 29.73 -6.32
N ASP A 9 5.77 30.90 -6.43
CA ASP A 9 4.81 31.40 -5.43
C ASP A 9 3.44 30.70 -5.58
N GLY A 10 2.99 30.46 -6.81
CA GLY A 10 1.78 29.67 -7.06
C GLY A 10 1.85 28.25 -6.53
N SER A 11 2.99 27.56 -6.75
CA SER A 11 3.23 26.19 -6.27
C SER A 11 3.25 26.11 -4.73
N ARG A 12 3.86 27.09 -4.04
CA ARG A 12 3.88 27.15 -2.58
C ARG A 12 2.52 27.42 -1.95
N LYS A 13 1.69 28.27 -2.57
CA LYS A 13 0.32 28.51 -2.12
C LYS A 13 -0.58 27.31 -2.27
N THR A 14 -0.47 26.58 -3.39
CA THR A 14 -1.20 25.33 -3.63
C THR A 14 -0.81 24.27 -2.61
N CYS A 15 0.49 23.99 -2.41
CA CYS A 15 0.94 23.04 -1.41
C CYS A 15 0.51 23.38 0.02
N ARG A 16 0.43 24.67 0.37
CA ARG A 16 -0.04 25.12 1.69
C ARG A 16 -1.53 24.84 1.87
N GLY A 17 -2.36 25.09 0.86
CA GLY A 17 -3.78 24.76 0.84
C GLY A 17 -4.03 23.25 0.98
N GLU A 18 -3.31 22.44 0.25
CA GLU A 18 -3.42 20.99 0.28
C GLU A 18 -2.97 20.38 1.62
N SER A 19 -1.95 20.98 2.27
CA SER A 19 -1.53 20.58 3.63
C SER A 19 -2.61 20.88 4.67
N ILE A 20 -3.30 22.02 4.53
CA ILE A 20 -4.42 22.41 5.41
C ILE A 20 -5.61 21.47 5.20
N ASP A 21 -5.91 21.09 3.97
CA ASP A 21 -6.96 20.11 3.65
C ASP A 21 -6.70 18.76 4.37
N LEU A 22 -5.51 18.23 4.29
CA LEU A 22 -5.15 16.99 5.00
C LEU A 22 -5.26 17.13 6.52
N LEU A 23 -4.86 18.27 7.08
CA LEU A 23 -4.99 18.54 8.52
C LEU A 23 -6.44 18.63 8.95
N GLN A 24 -7.30 19.26 8.16
CA GLN A 24 -8.74 19.37 8.44
C GLN A 24 -9.41 17.99 8.45
N ARG A 25 -9.04 17.09 7.54
CA ARG A 25 -9.56 15.70 7.50
C ARG A 25 -9.17 14.87 8.73
N CYS A 26 -8.16 15.31 9.47
CA CYS A 26 -7.64 14.65 10.68
C CYS A 26 -7.95 15.43 11.96
N ASP A 27 -8.91 16.38 11.95
CA ASP A 27 -9.22 17.25 13.09
C ASP A 27 -7.99 17.94 13.69
N GLY A 28 -7.00 18.30 12.84
CA GLY A 28 -5.75 18.92 13.25
C GLY A 28 -4.73 17.97 13.89
N LYS A 29 -5.01 16.67 13.98
CA LYS A 29 -4.15 15.66 14.62
C LYS A 29 -3.54 14.74 13.59
N LEU A 30 -2.28 14.96 13.22
CA LEU A 30 -1.55 14.11 12.26
C LEU A 30 -1.51 12.62 12.65
N ALA A 31 -1.62 12.30 13.94
CA ALA A 31 -1.66 10.92 14.41
C ALA A 31 -2.92 10.15 13.96
N GLN A 32 -3.96 10.86 13.51
CA GLN A 32 -5.19 10.27 12.98
C GLN A 32 -5.17 10.13 11.45
N LEU A 33 -4.07 10.51 10.80
CA LEU A 33 -3.93 10.39 9.36
C LEU A 33 -3.84 8.89 8.98
N SER A 34 -4.93 8.37 8.42
CA SER A 34 -5.02 6.98 7.96
C SER A 34 -4.74 6.88 6.45
N ALA A 35 -4.43 5.66 5.99
CA ALA A 35 -4.30 5.36 4.57
C ALA A 35 -5.57 5.69 3.78
N GLU A 36 -6.73 5.52 4.40
CA GLU A 36 -8.04 5.85 3.82
C GLU A 36 -8.19 7.35 3.57
N ILE A 37 -7.86 8.19 4.56
CA ILE A 37 -7.90 9.65 4.42
C ILE A 37 -6.96 10.12 3.31
N VAL A 38 -5.75 9.57 3.25
CA VAL A 38 -4.76 9.90 2.21
C VAL A 38 -5.25 9.46 0.83
N SER A 39 -5.86 8.28 0.70
CA SER A 39 -6.38 7.79 -0.58
C SER A 39 -7.54 8.64 -1.09
N GLN A 40 -8.45 9.03 -0.19
CA GLN A 40 -9.57 9.90 -0.52
C GLN A 40 -9.08 11.29 -0.97
N ALA A 41 -8.16 11.88 -0.24
CA ALA A 41 -7.57 13.17 -0.62
C ALA A 41 -6.86 13.10 -1.97
N ALA A 42 -6.15 12.00 -2.26
CA ALA A 42 -5.51 11.80 -3.56
C ALA A 42 -6.52 11.66 -4.70
N ALA A 43 -7.62 10.94 -4.47
CA ALA A 43 -8.72 10.81 -5.45
C ALA A 43 -9.40 12.16 -5.75
N GLU A 44 -9.42 13.06 -4.78
CA GLU A 44 -9.95 14.43 -4.92
C GLU A 44 -8.91 15.42 -5.51
N GLY A 45 -7.70 14.95 -5.85
CA GLY A 45 -6.69 15.74 -6.54
C GLY A 45 -5.65 16.41 -5.63
N ASN A 46 -5.57 16.04 -4.34
CA ASN A 46 -4.52 16.54 -3.44
C ASN A 46 -3.15 16.01 -3.86
N SER A 47 -2.26 16.89 -4.33
CA SER A 47 -0.96 16.51 -4.88
C SER A 47 0.01 15.98 -3.83
N ILE A 48 -0.12 16.41 -2.58
CA ILE A 48 0.69 15.92 -1.45
C ILE A 48 0.34 14.46 -1.17
N ALA A 49 -0.96 14.13 -1.11
CA ALA A 49 -1.44 12.78 -0.92
C ALA A 49 -1.02 11.87 -2.08
N THR A 50 -1.19 12.31 -3.33
CA THR A 50 -0.77 11.58 -4.53
C THR A 50 0.73 11.28 -4.51
N ARG A 51 1.57 12.27 -4.17
CA ARG A 51 3.03 12.06 -4.06
C ARG A 51 3.40 11.11 -2.93
N ALA A 52 2.70 11.17 -1.81
CA ALA A 52 2.94 10.26 -0.69
C ALA A 52 2.66 8.81 -1.08
N ILE A 53 1.52 8.56 -1.76
CA ILE A 53 1.17 7.24 -2.29
C ILE A 53 2.20 6.79 -3.33
N GLY A 54 2.59 7.65 -4.27
CA GLY A 54 3.58 7.32 -5.29
C GLY A 54 4.95 6.91 -4.69
N ARG A 55 5.40 7.61 -3.63
CA ARG A 55 6.63 7.23 -2.91
C ARG A 55 6.49 5.88 -2.21
N ALA A 56 5.35 5.61 -1.60
CA ALA A 56 5.07 4.32 -0.97
C ALA A 56 5.03 3.18 -2.00
N CYS A 57 4.37 3.39 -3.14
CA CYS A 57 4.35 2.43 -4.25
C CYS A 57 5.75 2.16 -4.80
N GLY A 58 6.58 3.21 -4.97
CA GLY A 58 7.95 3.07 -5.43
C GLY A 58 8.82 2.25 -4.48
N ALA A 59 8.75 2.54 -3.18
CA ALA A 59 9.50 1.80 -2.16
C ALA A 59 9.06 0.33 -2.07
N LEU A 60 7.75 0.08 -2.09
CA LEU A 60 7.19 -1.27 -2.07
C LEU A 60 7.52 -2.04 -3.34
N GLY A 61 7.36 -1.41 -4.51
CA GLY A 61 7.68 -2.03 -5.81
C GLY A 61 9.14 -2.43 -5.89
N TRP A 62 10.05 -1.56 -5.44
CA TRP A 62 11.47 -1.89 -5.33
C TRP A 62 11.71 -3.11 -4.42
N ALA A 63 11.13 -3.12 -3.22
CA ALA A 63 11.29 -4.22 -2.27
C ALA A 63 10.75 -5.55 -2.82
N ILE A 64 9.57 -5.53 -3.44
CA ILE A 64 8.98 -6.71 -4.09
C ILE A 64 9.88 -7.22 -5.21
N ALA A 65 10.44 -6.34 -6.05
CA ALA A 65 11.35 -6.73 -7.11
C ALA A 65 12.60 -7.45 -6.58
N GLN A 66 13.16 -7.02 -5.43
CA GLN A 66 14.25 -7.72 -4.77
C GLN A 66 13.81 -9.11 -4.28
N MET A 67 12.62 -9.22 -3.67
CA MET A 67 12.08 -10.50 -3.23
C MET A 67 11.88 -11.47 -4.40
N ILE A 68 11.32 -11.00 -5.52
CA ILE A 68 11.15 -11.81 -6.74
C ILE A 68 12.51 -12.36 -7.21
N THR A 69 13.53 -11.51 -7.23
CA THR A 69 14.87 -11.90 -7.68
C THR A 69 15.51 -12.97 -6.79
N ILE A 70 15.22 -12.93 -5.47
CA ILE A 70 15.82 -13.86 -4.49
C ILE A 70 15.02 -15.17 -4.40
N THR A 71 13.69 -15.08 -4.41
CA THR A 71 12.81 -16.23 -4.08
C THR A 71 12.05 -16.81 -5.26
N SER A 72 12.00 -16.08 -6.39
CA SER A 72 11.26 -16.47 -7.61
C SER A 72 9.84 -16.99 -7.32
N PRO A 73 9.00 -16.24 -6.62
CA PRO A 73 7.66 -16.70 -6.24
C PRO A 73 6.72 -16.66 -7.45
N ASP A 74 5.77 -17.59 -7.54
CA ASP A 74 4.73 -17.57 -8.56
C ASP A 74 3.66 -16.50 -8.26
N VAL A 75 3.35 -16.27 -6.97
CA VAL A 75 2.31 -15.34 -6.53
C VAL A 75 2.78 -14.49 -5.35
N ILE A 76 2.52 -13.20 -5.42
CA ILE A 76 2.76 -12.23 -4.35
C ILE A 76 1.43 -11.66 -3.92
N VAL A 77 1.06 -11.88 -2.66
CA VAL A 77 -0.19 -11.39 -2.10
C VAL A 77 0.08 -10.13 -1.28
N ILE A 78 -0.56 -9.02 -1.65
CA ILE A 78 -0.45 -7.75 -0.92
C ILE A 78 -1.70 -7.57 -0.05
N GLY A 79 -1.51 -7.48 1.26
CA GLY A 79 -2.57 -7.27 2.24
C GLY A 79 -2.35 -6.03 3.10
N GLY A 80 -3.28 -5.80 4.04
CA GLY A 80 -3.26 -4.67 4.96
C GLY A 80 -4.04 -3.45 4.46
N GLY A 81 -4.20 -2.45 5.34
CA GLY A 81 -5.05 -1.27 5.07
C GLY A 81 -4.68 -0.47 3.81
N VAL A 82 -3.40 -0.49 3.41
CA VAL A 82 -2.93 0.22 2.21
C VAL A 82 -3.43 -0.46 0.93
N SER A 83 -3.61 -1.78 0.92
CA SER A 83 -4.15 -2.51 -0.24
C SER A 83 -5.63 -2.18 -0.52
N LEU A 84 -6.34 -1.60 0.46
CA LEU A 84 -7.72 -1.16 0.34
C LEU A 84 -7.88 0.13 -0.45
N MET A 85 -6.79 0.85 -0.74
CA MET A 85 -6.81 2.04 -1.63
C MET A 85 -7.26 1.73 -3.07
N GLY A 86 -7.39 0.44 -3.41
CA GLY A 86 -7.87 -0.02 -4.70
C GLY A 86 -6.77 -0.23 -5.74
N LYS A 87 -7.20 -0.77 -6.87
CA LYS A 87 -6.28 -1.19 -7.93
C LYS A 87 -5.58 0.00 -8.59
N GLU A 88 -6.32 1.06 -8.89
CA GLU A 88 -5.82 2.20 -9.67
C GLU A 88 -4.84 3.06 -8.88
N LEU A 89 -5.13 3.31 -7.60
CA LEU A 89 -4.30 4.20 -6.77
C LEU A 89 -3.07 3.52 -6.17
N PHE A 90 -3.12 2.20 -6.01
CA PHE A 90 -2.06 1.48 -5.31
C PHE A 90 -1.52 0.27 -6.09
N LEU A 91 -2.37 -0.70 -6.45
CA LEU A 91 -1.89 -1.98 -6.97
C LEU A 91 -1.21 -1.85 -8.35
N ASN A 92 -1.82 -1.10 -9.27
CA ASN A 92 -1.24 -0.86 -10.60
C ASN A 92 0.07 -0.07 -10.51
N PRO A 93 0.16 1.07 -9.78
CA PRO A 93 1.43 1.75 -9.56
C PRO A 93 2.52 0.86 -8.94
N VAL A 94 2.18 -0.02 -8.00
CA VAL A 94 3.14 -0.97 -7.43
C VAL A 94 3.63 -1.96 -8.50
N ARG A 95 2.74 -2.50 -9.33
CA ARG A 95 3.12 -3.40 -10.43
C ARG A 95 4.05 -2.73 -11.43
N ASP A 96 3.77 -1.48 -11.80
CA ASP A 96 4.60 -0.70 -12.72
C ASP A 96 6.02 -0.48 -12.13
N GLU A 97 6.11 -0.18 -10.83
CA GLU A 97 7.39 -0.03 -10.16
C GLU A 97 8.13 -1.36 -10.02
N VAL A 98 7.44 -2.48 -9.79
CA VAL A 98 8.07 -3.81 -9.77
C VAL A 98 8.70 -4.13 -11.13
N ILE A 99 8.00 -3.90 -12.23
CA ILE A 99 8.52 -4.13 -13.59
C ILE A 99 9.78 -3.30 -13.84
N ARG A 100 9.88 -2.11 -13.26
CA ARG A 100 11.03 -1.22 -13.41
C ARG A 100 12.31 -1.77 -12.76
N TYR A 101 12.19 -2.52 -11.67
CA TYR A 101 13.32 -2.96 -10.85
C TYR A 101 13.58 -4.47 -10.86
N VAL A 102 12.61 -5.26 -11.31
CA VAL A 102 12.76 -6.73 -11.36
C VAL A 102 13.78 -7.13 -12.42
N PHE A 103 14.50 -8.22 -12.15
CA PHE A 103 15.42 -8.80 -13.14
C PHE A 103 14.65 -9.19 -14.41
N PRO A 104 15.03 -8.66 -15.60
CA PRO A 104 14.24 -8.79 -16.82
C PRO A 104 13.79 -10.21 -17.20
N PRO A 105 14.59 -11.27 -17.02
CA PRO A 105 14.15 -12.64 -17.31
C PRO A 105 12.99 -13.15 -16.45
N LEU A 106 12.70 -12.50 -15.30
CA LEU A 106 11.62 -12.88 -14.40
C LEU A 106 10.32 -12.10 -14.67
N ILE A 107 10.31 -11.18 -15.64
CA ILE A 107 9.09 -10.45 -16.02
C ILE A 107 8.08 -11.46 -16.59
N GLY A 108 6.89 -11.50 -15.97
CA GLY A 108 5.82 -12.42 -16.37
C GLY A 108 5.86 -13.81 -15.72
N SER A 109 6.88 -14.10 -14.86
CA SER A 109 6.93 -15.35 -14.09
C SER A 109 6.18 -15.29 -12.75
N TYR A 110 5.64 -14.14 -12.38
CA TYR A 110 4.96 -13.90 -11.12
C TYR A 110 3.65 -13.16 -11.30
N GLU A 111 2.75 -13.31 -10.36
CA GLU A 111 1.51 -12.54 -10.28
C GLU A 111 1.44 -11.76 -8.96
N ILE A 112 1.01 -10.47 -9.02
CA ILE A 112 0.79 -9.65 -7.83
C ILE A 112 -0.72 -9.46 -7.66
N VAL A 113 -1.26 -9.95 -6.55
CA VAL A 113 -2.69 -9.93 -6.25
C VAL A 113 -3.00 -9.28 -4.91
N PRO A 114 -4.15 -8.64 -4.74
CA PRO A 114 -4.60 -8.19 -3.42
C PRO A 114 -5.05 -9.37 -2.59
N ALA A 115 -4.91 -9.28 -1.25
CA ALA A 115 -5.43 -10.26 -0.32
C ALA A 115 -6.95 -10.34 -0.41
N GLY A 116 -7.49 -11.54 -0.61
CA GLY A 116 -8.94 -11.75 -0.76
C GLY A 116 -9.76 -11.56 0.52
N LEU A 117 -9.13 -11.70 1.70
CA LEU A 117 -9.80 -11.57 3.00
C LEU A 117 -9.81 -10.14 3.57
N GLY A 118 -9.12 -9.18 2.92
CA GLY A 118 -9.02 -7.80 3.39
C GLY A 118 -8.57 -7.70 4.84
N GLU A 119 -9.29 -6.96 5.68
CA GLU A 119 -9.00 -6.79 7.11
C GLU A 119 -9.32 -8.03 7.95
N LEU A 120 -10.14 -8.94 7.45
CA LEU A 120 -10.55 -10.15 8.15
C LEU A 120 -9.46 -11.23 8.18
N VAL A 121 -8.33 -11.03 7.51
CA VAL A 121 -7.22 -11.99 7.43
C VAL A 121 -6.74 -12.43 8.83
N VAL A 122 -6.68 -11.50 9.79
CA VAL A 122 -6.24 -11.78 11.17
C VAL A 122 -7.25 -12.69 11.89
N VAL A 123 -8.54 -12.42 11.73
CA VAL A 123 -9.63 -13.22 12.33
C VAL A 123 -9.64 -14.62 11.75
N HIS A 124 -9.54 -14.76 10.43
CA HIS A 124 -9.46 -16.06 9.76
C HIS A 124 -8.20 -16.84 10.16
N GLY A 125 -7.06 -16.16 10.29
CA GLY A 125 -5.83 -16.77 10.78
C GLY A 125 -5.97 -17.30 12.21
N ALA A 126 -6.55 -16.52 13.12
CA ALA A 126 -6.79 -16.92 14.50
C ALA A 126 -7.74 -18.13 14.58
N LEU A 127 -8.82 -18.13 13.77
CA LEU A 127 -9.75 -19.24 13.69
C LEU A 127 -9.10 -20.52 13.15
N ALA A 128 -8.25 -20.41 12.15
CA ALA A 128 -7.52 -21.54 11.58
C ALA A 128 -6.57 -22.16 12.60
N ILE A 129 -5.82 -21.35 13.35
CA ILE A 129 -4.91 -21.83 14.42
C ILE A 129 -5.72 -22.50 15.54
N SER A 130 -6.82 -21.88 15.96
CA SER A 130 -7.69 -22.43 17.02
C SER A 130 -8.31 -23.78 16.63
N SER A 131 -8.73 -23.94 15.35
CA SER A 131 -9.25 -25.22 14.89
C SER A 131 -8.18 -26.30 14.75
N ALA A 132 -6.96 -25.96 14.37
CA ALA A 132 -5.83 -26.89 14.32
C ALA A 132 -5.45 -27.40 15.73
N ALA A 133 -5.39 -26.51 16.72
CA ALA A 133 -5.12 -26.87 18.11
C ALA A 133 -6.18 -27.82 18.71
N ASN A 134 -7.45 -27.68 18.32
CA ASN A 134 -8.53 -28.58 18.77
C ASN A 134 -8.45 -29.99 18.18
N ILE A 135 -7.79 -30.15 17.02
CA ILE A 135 -7.60 -31.48 16.39
C ILE A 135 -6.52 -32.27 17.15
N GLU A 136 -5.44 -31.61 17.58
CA GLU A 136 -4.36 -32.27 18.32
C GLU A 136 -4.80 -32.76 19.71
N THR A 137 -5.69 -32.01 20.38
CA THR A 137 -6.19 -32.41 21.71
C THR A 137 -7.20 -33.56 21.67
N LYS A 138 -7.83 -33.84 20.52
CA LYS A 138 -8.75 -34.98 20.38
C LYS A 138 -8.06 -36.31 20.04
N GLY A 139 -6.78 -36.29 19.73
CA GLY A 139 -5.99 -37.46 19.31
C GLY A 139 -5.18 -38.14 20.36
N LEU A 140 -5.21 -37.73 21.66
CA LEU A 140 -4.55 -38.46 22.73
C LEU A 140 -5.50 -39.55 23.29
N PRO A 141 -5.17 -40.84 23.11
CA PRO A 141 -5.85 -41.90 23.84
C PRO A 141 -5.55 -41.76 25.33
N SER A 142 -6.59 -41.74 26.15
CA SER A 142 -6.47 -41.84 27.61
C SER A 142 -5.93 -43.22 27.97
N GLU A 143 -4.69 -43.26 28.47
CA GLU A 143 -4.21 -44.42 29.25
C GLU A 143 -4.90 -44.51 30.60
#